data_b2265e392ec4817f3d5c24e043b67261
#
_entry.id   b2265e392ec4817f3d5c24e043b67261
#
_cell.length_a   1.000
_cell.length_b   1.000
_cell.length_c   1.000
_cell.angle_alpha   90.00
_cell.angle_beta   90.00
_cell.angle_gamma   90.00
#
_symmetry.space_group_name_H-M   'P 1'
#
loop_
_entity.id
_entity.type
_entity.pdbx_description
1 polymer ?
#
loop_
_entity_poly.entity_id
_entity_poly.type
_entity_poly.pdbx_seq_one_letter_code
_entity_poly.pdbx_strand_id
1 'polypeptide(L)'
;MSESTKSPIKDKPLRFPGQSLEEERRKLFEDKLETPLMLAVFFVALAAMEWWRFLWKQPPSPIVFTVFAFLFVGFAIWRIWKMRPLVRAIKQGIEGEKAVGQYLERMRESGYQVFHDLIGTGFNVDHVLIGPAGVFTIETKTWSKPSRGEAKIRFDGEQLLTGGREPERNPVVQARAQSSWLKGLLAESTGRNYDVFPVVVFPGWFIEQSNDCLRNIWVLEPKALTKFLANAPQKLEPDEVKLASFHLSRFIRSNEQGRST
;
A
#
# COMPACT_ATOMS: atom_id res chain seq x y z
N MET A 1 21.33 -1.68 -36.03
CA MET A 1 20.43 -0.59 -35.56
C MET A 1 19.17 -1.27 -35.02
N SER A 2 19.01 -1.27 -33.69
CA SER A 2 17.81 -1.84 -33.05
C SER A 2 16.68 -0.83 -33.23
N GLU A 3 15.64 -1.15 -33.99
CA GLU A 3 14.41 -0.36 -34.05
C GLU A 3 13.80 -0.34 -32.64
N SER A 4 13.76 0.84 -32.03
CA SER A 4 13.05 1.03 -30.77
C SER A 4 11.55 0.93 -31.03
N THR A 5 10.95 -0.19 -30.73
CA THR A 5 9.50 -0.38 -30.76
C THR A 5 8.85 0.48 -29.69
N LYS A 6 8.00 1.44 -30.09
CA LYS A 6 7.18 2.23 -29.14
C LYS A 6 5.94 1.42 -28.74
N SER A 7 5.61 1.48 -27.45
CA SER A 7 4.36 0.90 -26.95
C SER A 7 3.15 1.50 -27.67
N PRO A 8 2.15 0.71 -28.08
CA PRO A 8 0.91 1.21 -28.66
C PRO A 8 0.01 1.92 -27.64
N ILE A 9 0.28 1.76 -26.36
CA ILE A 9 -0.49 2.36 -25.27
C ILE A 9 -0.06 3.82 -25.11
N LYS A 10 -0.96 4.74 -25.42
CA LYS A 10 -0.71 6.18 -25.31
C LYS A 10 -0.78 6.68 -23.86
N ASP A 11 -1.76 6.19 -23.12
CA ASP A 11 -1.98 6.56 -21.70
C ASP A 11 -1.64 5.40 -20.79
N LYS A 12 -0.86 5.67 -19.74
CA LYS A 12 -0.62 4.67 -18.72
C LYS A 12 -1.91 4.34 -17.97
N PRO A 13 -2.13 3.06 -17.60
CA PRO A 13 -3.25 2.71 -16.76
C PRO A 13 -3.14 3.40 -15.40
N LEU A 14 -4.28 3.63 -14.77
CA LEU A 14 -4.32 4.11 -13.39
C LEU A 14 -3.75 3.04 -12.44
N ARG A 15 -3.24 3.48 -11.29
CA ARG A 15 -2.69 2.59 -10.27
C ARG A 15 -3.76 1.66 -9.69
N PHE A 16 -3.34 0.48 -9.29
CA PHE A 16 -4.20 -0.50 -8.63
C PHE A 16 -3.98 -0.50 -7.11
N PRO A 17 -4.92 -1.04 -6.32
CA PRO A 17 -4.80 -1.08 -4.86
C PRO A 17 -3.54 -1.83 -4.41
N GLY A 18 -2.75 -1.23 -3.52
CA GLY A 18 -1.54 -1.84 -2.96
C GLY A 18 -0.33 -1.84 -3.89
N GLN A 19 -0.35 -1.10 -4.98
CA GLN A 19 0.77 -1.06 -5.94
C GLN A 19 2.04 -0.50 -5.29
N SER A 20 1.95 0.56 -4.50
CA SER A 20 3.10 1.13 -3.78
C SER A 20 3.72 0.13 -2.82
N LEU A 21 2.92 -0.63 -2.11
CA LEU A 21 3.41 -1.69 -1.20
C LEU A 21 4.06 -2.84 -1.96
N GLU A 22 3.56 -3.20 -3.15
CA GLU A 22 4.21 -4.20 -4.01
C GLU A 22 5.57 -3.70 -4.52
N GLU A 23 5.67 -2.43 -4.90
CA GLU A 23 6.92 -1.79 -5.29
C GLU A 23 7.91 -1.74 -4.12
N GLU A 24 7.46 -1.38 -2.91
CA GLU A 24 8.27 -1.41 -1.69
C GLU A 24 8.78 -2.82 -1.38
N ARG A 25 7.91 -3.83 -1.45
CA ARG A 25 8.30 -5.22 -1.24
C ARG A 25 9.36 -5.67 -2.23
N ARG A 26 9.24 -5.30 -3.52
CA ARG A 26 10.22 -5.61 -4.55
C ARG A 26 11.57 -4.96 -4.26
N LYS A 27 11.58 -3.66 -3.94
CA LYS A 27 12.81 -2.95 -3.55
C LYS A 27 13.48 -3.56 -2.33
N LEU A 28 12.71 -3.95 -1.32
CA LEU A 28 13.26 -4.64 -0.15
C LEU A 28 13.95 -5.96 -0.51
N PHE A 29 13.41 -6.70 -1.47
CA PHE A 29 14.04 -7.92 -1.95
C PHE A 29 15.33 -7.61 -2.72
N GLU A 30 15.28 -6.71 -3.69
CA GLU A 30 16.42 -6.29 -4.51
C GLU A 30 17.55 -5.73 -3.62
N ASP A 31 17.26 -4.76 -2.75
CA ASP A 31 18.28 -4.09 -1.94
C ASP A 31 18.87 -4.95 -0.81
N LYS A 32 18.08 -5.84 -0.22
CA LYS A 32 18.46 -6.50 1.04
C LYS A 32 18.68 -8.00 0.96
N LEU A 33 18.12 -8.68 -0.04
CA LEU A 33 18.18 -10.13 -0.15
C LEU A 33 18.94 -10.62 -1.38
N GLU A 34 18.90 -9.89 -2.50
CA GLU A 34 19.51 -10.33 -3.73
C GLU A 34 21.03 -10.54 -3.57
N THR A 35 21.75 -9.54 -3.08
CA THR A 35 23.20 -9.63 -2.88
C THR A 35 23.63 -10.78 -1.96
N PRO A 36 23.07 -10.96 -0.74
CA PRO A 36 23.40 -12.09 0.11
C PRO A 36 23.11 -13.45 -0.53
N LEU A 37 22.00 -13.56 -1.27
CA LEU A 37 21.65 -14.80 -1.96
C LEU A 37 22.61 -15.10 -3.11
N MET A 38 22.95 -14.11 -3.93
CA MET A 38 23.93 -14.26 -5.01
C MET A 38 25.29 -14.69 -4.47
N LEU A 39 25.76 -14.09 -3.37
CA LEU A 39 27.00 -14.49 -2.72
C LEU A 39 26.93 -15.93 -2.18
N ALA A 40 25.83 -16.31 -1.57
CA ALA A 40 25.63 -17.70 -1.10
C ALA A 40 25.70 -18.69 -2.25
N VAL A 41 24.99 -18.45 -3.36
CA VAL A 41 25.03 -19.29 -4.57
C VAL A 41 26.44 -19.34 -5.16
N PHE A 42 27.12 -18.20 -5.25
CA PHE A 42 28.49 -18.12 -5.77
C PHE A 42 29.47 -18.99 -4.97
N PHE A 43 29.46 -18.91 -3.64
CA PHE A 43 30.34 -19.71 -2.80
C PHE A 43 29.97 -21.19 -2.78
N VAL A 44 28.69 -21.55 -2.90
CA VAL A 44 28.25 -22.94 -3.09
C VAL A 44 28.79 -23.49 -4.40
N ALA A 45 28.72 -22.71 -5.49
CA ALA A 45 29.25 -23.11 -6.80
C ALA A 45 30.77 -23.30 -6.76
N LEU A 46 31.50 -22.38 -6.11
CA LEU A 46 32.96 -22.52 -5.91
C LEU A 46 33.30 -23.78 -5.09
N ALA A 47 32.57 -24.04 -4.02
CA ALA A 47 32.78 -25.27 -3.22
C ALA A 47 32.53 -26.53 -4.05
N ALA A 48 31.45 -26.57 -4.84
CA ALA A 48 31.15 -27.69 -5.71
C ALA A 48 32.25 -27.91 -6.78
N MET A 49 32.78 -26.81 -7.36
CA MET A 49 33.89 -26.85 -8.31
C MET A 49 35.17 -27.39 -7.66
N GLU A 50 35.50 -27.00 -6.43
CA GLU A 50 36.67 -27.52 -5.72
C GLU A 50 36.54 -28.99 -5.33
N TRP A 51 35.36 -29.43 -4.95
CA TRP A 51 35.09 -30.86 -4.74
C TRP A 51 35.21 -31.66 -6.03
N TRP A 52 34.75 -31.12 -7.17
CA TRP A 52 34.95 -31.72 -8.48
C TRP A 52 36.45 -31.90 -8.79
N ARG A 53 37.28 -30.85 -8.61
CA ARG A 53 38.74 -30.89 -8.80
C ARG A 53 39.39 -31.92 -7.89
N PHE A 54 38.97 -32.02 -6.64
CA PHE A 54 39.46 -33.03 -5.71
C PHE A 54 39.22 -34.45 -6.19
N LEU A 55 38.03 -34.76 -6.70
CA LEU A 55 37.71 -36.08 -7.23
C LEU A 55 38.57 -36.46 -8.47
N TRP A 56 38.99 -35.45 -9.25
CA TRP A 56 39.82 -35.63 -10.42
C TRP A 56 41.33 -35.52 -10.15
N LYS A 57 41.75 -35.63 -8.86
CA LYS A 57 43.14 -35.58 -8.40
C LYS A 57 43.91 -34.29 -8.79
N GLN A 58 43.22 -33.20 -9.01
CA GLN A 58 43.84 -31.86 -9.15
C GLN A 58 44.14 -31.33 -7.74
N PRO A 59 45.18 -30.45 -7.52
CA PRO A 59 45.43 -29.87 -6.20
C PRO A 59 44.31 -28.87 -5.81
N PRO A 60 43.34 -29.28 -5.00
CA PRO A 60 42.20 -28.45 -4.65
C PRO A 60 42.34 -27.88 -3.26
N SER A 61 41.55 -26.83 -2.98
CA SER A 61 41.35 -26.31 -1.61
C SER A 61 39.88 -26.40 -1.17
N PRO A 62 39.22 -27.57 -1.24
CA PRO A 62 37.75 -27.70 -1.04
C PRO A 62 37.31 -27.21 0.34
N ILE A 63 38.11 -27.41 1.37
CA ILE A 63 37.78 -27.04 2.75
C ILE A 63 37.58 -25.53 2.86
N VAL A 64 38.46 -24.71 2.28
CA VAL A 64 38.35 -23.24 2.33
C VAL A 64 37.05 -22.76 1.74
N PHE A 65 36.73 -23.19 0.53
CA PHE A 65 35.49 -22.77 -0.16
C PHE A 65 34.23 -23.34 0.50
N THR A 66 34.32 -24.55 1.07
CA THR A 66 33.21 -25.14 1.86
C THR A 66 32.91 -24.29 3.11
N VAL A 67 33.93 -23.87 3.86
CA VAL A 67 33.76 -22.98 5.02
C VAL A 67 33.09 -21.67 4.62
N PHE A 68 33.58 -21.03 3.57
CA PHE A 68 32.95 -19.80 3.04
C PHE A 68 31.50 -20.05 2.62
N ALA A 69 31.20 -21.16 1.93
CA ALA A 69 29.83 -21.50 1.55
C ALA A 69 28.90 -21.61 2.78
N PHE A 70 29.33 -22.29 3.84
CA PHE A 70 28.56 -22.39 5.09
C PHE A 70 28.33 -21.02 5.74
N LEU A 71 29.35 -20.17 5.79
CA LEU A 71 29.23 -18.83 6.36
C LEU A 71 28.23 -17.96 5.58
N PHE A 72 28.33 -17.92 4.24
CA PHE A 72 27.44 -17.11 3.42
C PHE A 72 26.01 -17.66 3.36
N VAL A 73 25.84 -18.99 3.32
CA VAL A 73 24.52 -19.61 3.40
C VAL A 73 23.88 -19.34 4.78
N GLY A 74 24.63 -19.50 5.86
CA GLY A 74 24.17 -19.17 7.20
C GLY A 74 23.76 -17.71 7.35
N PHE A 75 24.57 -16.79 6.82
CA PHE A 75 24.25 -15.36 6.77
C PHE A 75 22.96 -15.07 5.95
N ALA A 76 22.82 -15.68 4.78
CA ALA A 76 21.62 -15.51 3.95
C ALA A 76 20.37 -16.02 4.66
N ILE A 77 20.44 -17.19 5.30
CA ILE A 77 19.33 -17.75 6.09
C ILE A 77 18.95 -16.82 7.24
N TRP A 78 19.93 -16.34 8.00
CA TRP A 78 19.71 -15.39 9.09
C TRP A 78 19.05 -14.10 8.58
N ARG A 79 19.52 -13.56 7.47
CA ARG A 79 18.97 -12.36 6.84
C ARG A 79 17.52 -12.53 6.44
N ILE A 80 17.20 -13.65 5.76
CA ILE A 80 15.83 -14.01 5.38
C ILE A 80 14.94 -14.12 6.64
N TRP A 81 15.43 -14.76 7.66
CA TRP A 81 14.68 -14.94 8.91
C TRP A 81 14.34 -13.62 9.58
N LYS A 82 15.29 -12.71 9.64
CA LYS A 82 15.12 -11.36 10.20
C LYS A 82 14.10 -10.52 9.41
N MET A 83 14.01 -10.73 8.10
CA MET A 83 13.09 -9.96 7.25
C MET A 83 11.67 -10.54 7.17
N ARG A 84 11.46 -11.79 7.56
CA ARG A 84 10.15 -12.46 7.51
C ARG A 84 8.99 -11.65 8.11
N PRO A 85 9.10 -11.06 9.32
CA PRO A 85 8.00 -10.30 9.91
C PRO A 85 7.63 -9.06 9.07
N LEU A 86 8.62 -8.33 8.57
CA LEU A 86 8.39 -7.16 7.73
C LEU A 86 7.70 -7.54 6.42
N VAL A 87 8.19 -8.58 5.74
CA VAL A 87 7.58 -9.07 4.48
C VAL A 87 6.14 -9.54 4.71
N ARG A 88 5.86 -10.20 5.85
CA ARG A 88 4.49 -10.59 6.20
C ARG A 88 3.58 -9.38 6.43
N ALA A 89 4.07 -8.36 7.14
CA ALA A 89 3.31 -7.14 7.39
C ALA A 89 2.97 -6.41 6.08
N ILE A 90 3.94 -6.26 5.18
CA ILE A 90 3.71 -5.67 3.86
C ILE A 90 2.70 -6.50 3.05
N LYS A 91 2.86 -7.83 3.02
CA LYS A 91 1.91 -8.72 2.34
C LYS A 91 0.49 -8.57 2.88
N GLN A 92 0.34 -8.53 4.20
CA GLN A 92 -0.95 -8.30 4.85
C GLN A 92 -1.54 -6.93 4.47
N GLY A 93 -0.73 -5.88 4.38
CA GLY A 93 -1.13 -4.57 3.88
C GLY A 93 -1.67 -4.64 2.44
N ILE A 94 -0.90 -5.23 1.53
CA ILE A 94 -1.30 -5.43 0.11
C ILE A 94 -2.65 -6.15 0.01
N GLU A 95 -2.82 -7.25 0.74
CA GLU A 95 -4.06 -8.04 0.74
C GLU A 95 -5.25 -7.22 1.26
N GLY A 96 -5.03 -6.41 2.30
CA GLY A 96 -6.05 -5.54 2.86
C GLY A 96 -6.46 -4.42 1.90
N GLU A 97 -5.51 -3.70 1.31
CA GLU A 97 -5.80 -2.66 0.32
C GLU A 97 -6.51 -3.23 -0.91
N LYS A 98 -6.09 -4.39 -1.41
CA LYS A 98 -6.78 -5.08 -2.53
C LYS A 98 -8.21 -5.45 -2.17
N ALA A 99 -8.45 -5.98 -0.98
CA ALA A 99 -9.80 -6.36 -0.53
C ALA A 99 -10.70 -5.14 -0.40
N VAL A 100 -10.19 -4.04 0.17
CA VAL A 100 -10.93 -2.77 0.27
C VAL A 100 -11.15 -2.18 -1.12
N GLY A 101 -10.12 -2.15 -1.98
CA GLY A 101 -10.24 -1.65 -3.35
C GLY A 101 -11.32 -2.38 -4.15
N GLN A 102 -11.35 -3.72 -4.12
CA GLN A 102 -12.40 -4.51 -4.77
C GLN A 102 -13.80 -4.21 -4.23
N TYR A 103 -13.90 -3.91 -2.93
CA TYR A 103 -15.16 -3.52 -2.32
C TYR A 103 -15.60 -2.13 -2.82
N LEU A 104 -14.67 -1.18 -2.90
CA LEU A 104 -14.93 0.18 -3.35
C LEU A 104 -15.30 0.24 -4.85
N GLU A 105 -14.79 -0.65 -5.68
CA GLU A 105 -15.13 -0.71 -7.12
C GLU A 105 -16.65 -0.86 -7.34
N ARG A 106 -17.38 -1.51 -6.44
CA ARG A 106 -18.86 -1.62 -6.48
C ARG A 106 -19.56 -0.27 -6.35
N MET A 107 -18.90 0.73 -5.75
CA MET A 107 -19.46 2.08 -5.63
C MET A 107 -19.60 2.79 -6.97
N ARG A 108 -18.94 2.31 -8.02
CA ARG A 108 -19.10 2.84 -9.39
C ARG A 108 -20.55 2.74 -9.88
N GLU A 109 -21.24 1.68 -9.51
CA GLU A 109 -22.67 1.48 -9.82
C GLU A 109 -23.57 2.55 -9.16
N SER A 110 -23.09 3.15 -8.07
CA SER A 110 -23.77 4.23 -7.34
C SER A 110 -23.26 5.62 -7.75
N GLY A 111 -22.58 5.76 -8.89
CA GLY A 111 -22.13 7.05 -9.45
C GLY A 111 -20.80 7.56 -8.88
N TYR A 112 -20.06 6.76 -8.11
CA TYR A 112 -18.75 7.13 -7.61
C TYR A 112 -17.64 6.80 -8.60
N GLN A 113 -16.65 7.69 -8.71
CA GLN A 113 -15.36 7.39 -9.33
C GLN A 113 -14.39 6.94 -8.24
N VAL A 114 -13.66 5.86 -8.52
CA VAL A 114 -12.75 5.22 -7.56
C VAL A 114 -11.34 5.31 -8.09
N PHE A 115 -10.42 5.79 -7.25
CA PHE A 115 -8.99 5.88 -7.54
C PHE A 115 -8.22 5.17 -6.43
N HIS A 116 -7.11 4.55 -6.80
CA HIS A 116 -6.30 3.77 -5.88
C HIS A 116 -4.86 4.25 -5.89
N ASP A 117 -4.20 4.13 -4.73
CA ASP A 117 -2.77 4.28 -4.53
C ASP A 117 -2.24 5.60 -5.11
N LEU A 118 -2.82 6.72 -4.69
CA LEU A 118 -2.38 8.04 -5.10
C LEU A 118 -1.08 8.40 -4.40
N ILE A 119 -0.07 8.74 -5.19
CA ILE A 119 1.24 9.11 -4.66
C ILE A 119 1.28 10.62 -4.45
N GLY A 120 1.42 11.01 -3.19
CA GLY A 120 1.73 12.37 -2.78
C GLY A 120 3.23 12.58 -2.54
N THR A 121 3.60 13.75 -2.01
CA THR A 121 4.99 14.06 -1.66
C THR A 121 5.33 13.45 -0.30
N GLY A 122 5.96 12.26 -0.31
CA GLY A 122 6.39 11.56 0.91
C GLY A 122 5.32 10.72 1.61
N PHE A 123 4.14 10.56 1.00
CA PHE A 123 3.07 9.69 1.48
C PHE A 123 2.21 9.20 0.30
N ASN A 124 1.37 8.20 0.56
CA ASN A 124 0.37 7.71 -0.39
C ASN A 124 -1.02 7.85 0.21
N VAL A 125 -2.04 7.95 -0.65
CA VAL A 125 -3.46 7.83 -0.28
C VAL A 125 -3.96 6.52 -0.88
N ASP A 126 -4.37 5.58 -0.03
CA ASP A 126 -4.72 4.22 -0.49
C ASP A 126 -5.86 4.23 -1.49
N HIS A 127 -6.95 4.97 -1.19
CA HIS A 127 -8.07 5.12 -2.12
C HIS A 127 -8.70 6.51 -2.02
N VAL A 128 -9.30 6.94 -3.15
CA VAL A 128 -10.14 8.13 -3.21
C VAL A 128 -11.47 7.77 -3.86
N LEU A 129 -12.58 8.24 -3.27
CA LEU A 129 -13.90 8.21 -3.85
C LEU A 129 -14.35 9.63 -4.19
N ILE A 130 -14.88 9.83 -5.40
CA ILE A 130 -15.51 11.08 -5.84
C ILE A 130 -16.89 10.74 -6.37
N GLY A 131 -17.94 11.26 -5.75
CA GLY A 131 -19.30 10.93 -6.16
C GLY A 131 -20.34 11.86 -5.54
N PRO A 132 -21.63 11.51 -5.65
CA PRO A 132 -22.72 12.40 -5.25
C PRO A 132 -22.61 12.93 -3.80
N ALA A 133 -22.16 12.12 -2.86
CA ALA A 133 -22.01 12.54 -1.45
C ALA A 133 -20.77 13.38 -1.18
N GLY A 134 -19.86 13.57 -2.15
CA GLY A 134 -18.65 14.37 -2.01
C GLY A 134 -17.37 13.63 -2.38
N VAL A 135 -16.25 14.14 -1.87
CA VAL A 135 -14.90 13.57 -2.06
C VAL A 135 -14.43 12.95 -0.75
N PHE A 136 -13.89 11.74 -0.81
CA PHE A 136 -13.43 10.99 0.36
C PHE A 136 -12.03 10.44 0.12
N THR A 137 -11.13 10.63 1.07
CA THR A 137 -9.88 9.86 1.16
C THR A 137 -10.10 8.67 2.08
N ILE A 138 -9.63 7.49 1.68
CA ILE A 138 -9.81 6.26 2.45
C ILE A 138 -8.44 5.66 2.72
N GLU A 139 -8.09 5.61 3.99
CA GLU A 139 -6.89 4.96 4.51
C GLU A 139 -7.25 3.55 5.00
N THR A 140 -6.55 2.54 4.55
CA THR A 140 -6.76 1.13 4.91
C THR A 140 -5.75 0.69 5.95
N LYS A 141 -6.22 0.17 7.08
CA LYS A 141 -5.34 -0.41 8.11
C LYS A 141 -5.67 -1.87 8.34
N THR A 142 -4.76 -2.73 7.90
CA THR A 142 -4.89 -4.18 8.02
C THR A 142 -4.14 -4.66 9.26
N TRP A 143 -4.69 -4.38 10.44
CA TRP A 143 -4.09 -4.84 11.70
C TRP A 143 -4.38 -6.31 11.96
N SER A 144 -3.37 -7.01 12.51
CA SER A 144 -3.55 -8.39 12.95
C SER A 144 -4.47 -8.44 14.16
N LYS A 145 -5.45 -9.34 14.12
CA LYS A 145 -6.39 -9.54 15.22
C LYS A 145 -5.72 -10.25 16.39
N PRO A 146 -6.15 -9.99 17.64
CA PRO A 146 -5.69 -10.75 18.78
C PRO A 146 -6.10 -12.22 18.63
N SER A 147 -5.23 -13.13 19.08
CA SER A 147 -5.51 -14.58 19.04
C SER A 147 -6.61 -15.01 20.01
N ARG A 148 -6.89 -14.19 21.02
CA ARG A 148 -7.98 -14.37 22.01
C ARG A 148 -8.66 -13.04 22.29
N GLY A 149 -9.97 -13.05 22.50
CA GLY A 149 -10.77 -11.86 22.71
C GLY A 149 -11.41 -11.30 21.44
N GLU A 150 -12.10 -10.17 21.56
CA GLU A 150 -12.80 -9.52 20.46
C GLU A 150 -11.85 -8.65 19.63
N ALA A 151 -12.00 -8.71 18.32
CA ALA A 151 -11.31 -7.79 17.40
C ALA A 151 -12.05 -6.43 17.39
N LYS A 152 -11.81 -5.63 18.44
CA LYS A 152 -12.52 -4.39 18.72
C LYS A 152 -11.54 -3.22 18.81
N ILE A 153 -11.89 -2.13 18.13
CA ILE A 153 -11.19 -0.84 18.20
C ILE A 153 -12.15 0.16 18.82
N ARG A 154 -11.71 0.87 19.85
CA ARG A 154 -12.42 2.02 20.42
C ARG A 154 -11.85 3.30 19.83
N PHE A 155 -12.74 4.17 19.36
CA PHE A 155 -12.40 5.46 18.81
C PHE A 155 -13.13 6.57 19.56
N ASP A 156 -12.42 7.57 20.08
CA ASP A 156 -12.97 8.70 20.85
C ASP A 156 -13.10 10.00 20.04
N GLY A 157 -12.71 10.00 18.76
CA GLY A 157 -12.68 11.18 17.88
C GLY A 157 -11.26 11.61 17.51
N GLU A 158 -10.26 11.22 18.28
CA GLU A 158 -8.85 11.54 18.04
C GLU A 158 -7.93 10.34 18.16
N GLN A 159 -8.18 9.47 19.14
CA GLN A 159 -7.34 8.31 19.43
C GLN A 159 -8.05 6.99 19.11
N LEU A 160 -7.25 6.04 18.67
CA LEU A 160 -7.67 4.67 18.42
C LEU A 160 -7.02 3.76 19.45
N LEU A 161 -7.83 3.01 20.18
CA LEU A 161 -7.37 2.06 21.19
C LEU A 161 -7.72 0.63 20.77
N THR A 162 -6.71 -0.23 20.74
CA THR A 162 -6.91 -1.67 20.56
C THR A 162 -6.24 -2.44 21.69
N GLY A 163 -7.02 -3.26 22.42
CA GLY A 163 -6.52 -3.94 23.61
C GLY A 163 -5.98 -3.00 24.68
N GLY A 164 -6.48 -1.75 24.75
CA GLY A 164 -6.05 -0.72 25.70
C GLY A 164 -4.73 -0.02 25.34
N ARG A 165 -4.18 -0.22 24.13
CA ARG A 165 -2.94 0.39 23.66
C ARG A 165 -3.18 1.23 22.41
N GLU A 166 -2.45 2.35 22.31
CA GLU A 166 -2.39 3.17 21.11
C GLU A 166 -1.46 2.54 20.07
N PRO A 167 -1.75 2.69 18.77
CA PRO A 167 -0.83 2.32 17.70
C PRO A 167 0.37 3.28 17.65
N GLU A 168 1.53 2.79 17.23
CA GLU A 168 2.75 3.61 17.04
C GLU A 168 2.52 4.80 16.09
N ARG A 169 1.66 4.64 15.10
CA ARG A 169 1.24 5.68 14.18
C ARG A 169 -0.28 5.79 14.21
N ASN A 170 -0.78 6.99 14.50
CA ASN A 170 -2.21 7.24 14.51
C ASN A 170 -2.75 7.42 13.08
N PRO A 171 -3.55 6.48 12.54
CA PRO A 171 -4.06 6.58 11.19
C PRO A 171 -5.10 7.70 11.00
N VAL A 172 -5.67 8.22 12.08
CA VAL A 172 -6.57 9.39 12.04
C VAL A 172 -5.81 10.63 11.61
N VAL A 173 -4.63 10.86 12.17
CA VAL A 173 -3.75 11.98 11.79
C VAL A 173 -3.33 11.85 10.33
N GLN A 174 -2.99 10.64 9.90
CA GLN A 174 -2.63 10.37 8.51
C GLN A 174 -3.80 10.67 7.56
N ALA A 175 -5.00 10.16 7.85
CA ALA A 175 -6.18 10.36 7.00
C ALA A 175 -6.57 11.85 6.90
N ARG A 176 -6.47 12.61 8.00
CA ARG A 176 -6.71 14.07 7.99
C ARG A 176 -5.68 14.82 7.14
N ALA A 177 -4.40 14.45 7.22
CA ALA A 177 -3.35 15.04 6.38
C ALA A 177 -3.57 14.75 4.90
N GLN A 178 -3.93 13.51 4.56
CA GLN A 178 -4.26 13.09 3.19
C GLN A 178 -5.46 13.86 2.64
N SER A 179 -6.53 14.04 3.42
CA SER A 179 -7.72 14.78 2.98
C SER A 179 -7.42 16.26 2.77
N SER A 180 -6.62 16.89 3.63
CA SER A 180 -6.19 18.28 3.49
C SER A 180 -5.33 18.47 2.24
N TRP A 181 -4.41 17.54 1.98
CA TRP A 181 -3.59 17.56 0.77
C TRP A 181 -4.43 17.41 -0.50
N LEU A 182 -5.36 16.45 -0.55
CA LEU A 182 -6.22 16.25 -1.71
C LEU A 182 -7.14 17.45 -1.96
N LYS A 183 -7.63 18.09 -0.89
CA LYS A 183 -8.41 19.34 -0.98
C LYS A 183 -7.60 20.44 -1.67
N GLY A 184 -6.34 20.64 -1.26
CA GLY A 184 -5.43 21.60 -1.91
C GLY A 184 -5.19 21.27 -3.38
N LEU A 185 -4.87 20.01 -3.68
CA LEU A 185 -4.62 19.53 -5.04
C LEU A 185 -5.82 19.78 -5.98
N LEU A 186 -7.04 19.48 -5.51
CA LEU A 186 -8.24 19.72 -6.30
C LEU A 186 -8.53 21.20 -6.46
N ALA A 187 -8.32 22.02 -5.42
CA ALA A 187 -8.51 23.48 -5.51
C ALA A 187 -7.55 24.10 -6.52
N GLU A 188 -6.27 23.76 -6.50
CA GLU A 188 -5.25 24.24 -7.42
C GLU A 188 -5.54 23.82 -8.87
N SER A 189 -5.93 22.55 -9.07
CA SER A 189 -6.09 21.99 -10.41
C SER A 189 -7.41 22.35 -11.08
N THR A 190 -8.49 22.53 -10.31
CA THR A 190 -9.86 22.78 -10.83
C THR A 190 -10.31 24.24 -10.67
N GLY A 191 -9.65 25.02 -9.82
CA GLY A 191 -10.12 26.35 -9.41
C GLY A 191 -11.35 26.34 -8.48
N ARG A 192 -11.77 25.15 -7.98
CA ARG A 192 -12.95 24.97 -7.12
C ARG A 192 -12.58 24.36 -5.77
N ASN A 193 -13.27 24.76 -4.73
CA ASN A 193 -13.10 24.18 -3.40
C ASN A 193 -14.01 22.96 -3.22
N TYR A 194 -13.40 21.80 -3.03
CA TYR A 194 -14.07 20.56 -2.66
C TYR A 194 -13.81 20.26 -1.21
N ASP A 195 -14.87 19.92 -0.47
CA ASP A 195 -14.69 19.36 0.86
C ASP A 195 -14.29 17.90 0.73
N VAL A 196 -13.11 17.56 1.25
CA VAL A 196 -12.59 16.20 1.24
C VAL A 196 -12.72 15.61 2.63
N PHE A 197 -13.47 14.52 2.74
CA PHE A 197 -13.77 13.89 4.01
C PHE A 197 -12.83 12.70 4.27
N PRO A 198 -12.13 12.66 5.42
CA PRO A 198 -11.23 11.56 5.75
C PRO A 198 -12.00 10.33 6.24
N VAL A 199 -11.57 9.16 5.79
CA VAL A 199 -12.10 7.86 6.21
C VAL A 199 -10.94 6.93 6.53
N VAL A 200 -11.03 6.19 7.64
CA VAL A 200 -10.12 5.09 7.97
C VAL A 200 -10.93 3.81 8.02
N VAL A 201 -10.47 2.78 7.32
CA VAL A 201 -11.15 1.48 7.31
C VAL A 201 -10.27 0.38 7.89
N PHE A 202 -10.88 -0.45 8.73
CA PHE A 202 -10.27 -1.60 9.40
C PHE A 202 -11.00 -2.89 8.99
N PRO A 203 -10.52 -3.62 7.98
CA PRO A 203 -11.18 -4.85 7.54
C PRO A 203 -11.34 -5.88 8.65
N GLY A 204 -12.59 -6.23 8.92
CA GLY A 204 -12.95 -7.26 9.88
C GLY A 204 -12.84 -6.87 11.36
N TRP A 205 -12.64 -5.60 11.70
CA TRP A 205 -12.68 -5.12 13.08
C TRP A 205 -14.03 -4.52 13.42
N PHE A 206 -14.47 -4.71 14.67
CA PHE A 206 -15.61 -3.99 15.22
C PHE A 206 -15.15 -2.63 15.74
N ILE A 207 -15.81 -1.53 15.28
CA ILE A 207 -15.46 -0.17 15.70
C ILE A 207 -16.50 0.31 16.72
N GLU A 208 -16.04 0.60 17.93
CA GLU A 208 -16.83 1.22 19.00
C GLU A 208 -16.54 2.72 19.03
N GLN A 209 -17.51 3.53 18.71
CA GLN A 209 -17.40 4.99 18.66
C GLN A 209 -18.74 5.65 18.94
N SER A 210 -18.70 6.91 19.41
CA SER A 210 -19.90 7.74 19.56
C SER A 210 -20.27 8.42 18.23
N ASN A 211 -21.54 8.85 18.11
CA ASN A 211 -22.00 9.57 16.92
C ASN A 211 -21.28 10.92 16.71
N ASP A 212 -20.79 11.55 17.75
CA ASP A 212 -20.08 12.83 17.65
C ASP A 212 -18.72 12.67 16.93
N CYS A 213 -18.07 11.52 17.05
CA CYS A 213 -16.83 11.20 16.34
C CYS A 213 -17.02 11.20 14.82
N LEU A 214 -18.21 10.86 14.33
CA LEU A 214 -18.52 10.72 12.91
C LEU A 214 -18.65 12.04 12.15
N ARG A 215 -18.63 13.19 12.84
CA ARG A 215 -18.78 14.51 12.19
C ARG A 215 -17.56 14.92 11.37
N ASN A 216 -16.36 14.54 11.83
CA ASN A 216 -15.09 15.04 11.26
C ASN A 216 -14.25 13.96 10.55
N ILE A 217 -14.51 12.71 10.86
CA ILE A 217 -13.83 11.54 10.27
C ILE A 217 -14.69 10.30 10.45
N TRP A 218 -14.66 9.40 9.48
CA TRP A 218 -15.26 8.08 9.65
C TRP A 218 -14.17 7.05 9.92
N VAL A 219 -14.36 6.30 11.01
CA VAL A 219 -13.56 5.11 11.31
C VAL A 219 -14.50 3.92 11.24
N LEU A 220 -14.32 3.05 10.26
CA LEU A 220 -15.34 2.06 9.89
C LEU A 220 -14.73 0.69 9.55
N GLU A 221 -15.56 -0.34 9.62
CA GLU A 221 -15.37 -1.57 8.87
C GLU A 221 -15.82 -1.31 7.41
N PRO A 222 -15.08 -1.77 6.37
CA PRO A 222 -15.37 -1.43 4.97
C PRO A 222 -16.83 -1.65 4.53
N LYS A 223 -17.49 -2.69 5.02
CA LYS A 223 -18.90 -2.96 4.69
C LYS A 223 -19.88 -1.90 5.20
N ALA A 224 -19.51 -1.17 6.26
CA ALA A 224 -20.34 -0.08 6.77
C ALA A 224 -20.30 1.13 5.85
N LEU A 225 -19.22 1.34 5.09
CA LEU A 225 -19.02 2.51 4.25
C LEU A 225 -20.16 2.72 3.24
N THR A 226 -20.68 1.65 2.63
CA THR A 226 -21.82 1.75 1.69
C THR A 226 -23.04 2.39 2.35
N LYS A 227 -23.35 1.99 3.57
CA LYS A 227 -24.50 2.55 4.31
C LYS A 227 -24.26 4.02 4.66
N PHE A 228 -23.03 4.36 5.04
CA PHE A 228 -22.66 5.74 5.35
C PHE A 228 -22.78 6.63 4.11
N LEU A 229 -22.27 6.18 2.97
CA LEU A 229 -22.37 6.92 1.70
C LEU A 229 -23.82 7.04 1.20
N ALA A 230 -24.61 5.99 1.33
CA ALA A 230 -26.01 6.00 0.92
C ALA A 230 -26.90 6.94 1.77
N ASN A 231 -26.53 7.16 3.04
CA ASN A 231 -27.24 8.07 3.95
C ASN A 231 -26.63 9.48 3.98
N ALA A 232 -25.49 9.71 3.32
CA ALA A 232 -24.87 11.02 3.24
C ALA A 232 -25.64 11.92 2.26
N PRO A 233 -25.79 13.23 2.56
CA PRO A 233 -26.46 14.14 1.65
C PRO A 233 -25.69 14.29 0.35
N GLN A 234 -26.40 14.50 -0.74
CA GLN A 234 -25.79 14.87 -2.02
C GLN A 234 -25.11 16.23 -1.86
N LYS A 235 -23.84 16.31 -2.24
CA LYS A 235 -22.99 17.52 -2.16
C LYS A 235 -22.43 17.94 -3.49
N LEU A 236 -22.30 17.01 -4.44
CA LEU A 236 -21.72 17.28 -5.75
C LEU A 236 -22.72 16.94 -6.86
N GLU A 237 -22.78 17.81 -7.83
CA GLU A 237 -23.49 17.58 -9.08
C GLU A 237 -22.66 16.71 -10.04
N PRO A 238 -23.27 16.01 -11.00
CA PRO A 238 -22.56 15.11 -11.92
C PRO A 238 -21.38 15.77 -12.66
N ASP A 239 -21.49 17.05 -13.00
CA ASP A 239 -20.41 17.78 -13.68
C ASP A 239 -19.25 18.11 -12.74
N GLU A 240 -19.51 18.32 -11.47
CA GLU A 240 -18.45 18.52 -10.45
C GLU A 240 -17.71 17.21 -10.20
N VAL A 241 -18.43 16.08 -10.13
CA VAL A 241 -17.83 14.74 -10.06
C VAL A 241 -16.93 14.48 -11.25
N LYS A 242 -17.39 14.78 -12.48
CA LYS A 242 -16.59 14.63 -13.70
C LYS A 242 -15.35 15.51 -13.69
N LEU A 243 -15.49 16.79 -13.32
CA LEU A 243 -14.39 17.75 -13.28
C LEU A 243 -13.30 17.30 -12.31
N ALA A 244 -13.66 17.04 -11.05
CA ALA A 244 -12.72 16.58 -10.03
C ALA A 244 -12.02 15.28 -10.44
N SER A 245 -12.79 14.31 -10.96
CA SER A 245 -12.26 13.01 -11.40
C SER A 245 -11.31 13.13 -12.60
N PHE A 246 -11.61 14.00 -13.55
CA PHE A 246 -10.75 14.27 -14.69
C PHE A 246 -9.40 14.84 -14.26
N HIS A 247 -9.40 15.85 -13.39
CA HIS A 247 -8.17 16.47 -12.91
C HIS A 247 -7.34 15.50 -12.05
N LEU A 248 -7.98 14.72 -11.20
CA LEU A 248 -7.30 13.72 -10.42
C LEU A 248 -6.67 12.63 -11.30
N SER A 249 -7.39 12.16 -12.33
CA SER A 249 -6.85 11.21 -13.32
C SER A 249 -5.61 11.74 -14.02
N ARG A 250 -5.63 13.03 -14.43
CA ARG A 250 -4.47 13.69 -15.06
C ARG A 250 -3.28 13.75 -14.11
N PHE A 251 -3.51 14.13 -12.86
CA PHE A 251 -2.47 14.20 -11.84
C PHE A 251 -1.80 12.82 -11.64
N ILE A 252 -2.58 11.75 -11.49
CA ILE A 252 -2.05 10.39 -11.34
C ILE A 252 -1.17 10.01 -12.53
N ARG A 253 -1.64 10.22 -13.74
CA ARG A 253 -0.90 9.88 -14.96
C ARG A 253 0.38 10.69 -15.14
N SER A 254 0.37 11.99 -14.81
CA SER A 254 1.56 12.85 -14.90
C SER A 254 2.63 12.42 -13.90
N ASN A 255 2.26 12.04 -12.68
CA ASN A 255 3.18 11.54 -11.67
C ASN A 255 3.83 10.21 -12.08
N GLU A 256 3.08 9.30 -12.70
CA GLU A 256 3.60 8.04 -13.23
C GLU A 256 4.60 8.25 -14.38
N GLN A 257 4.41 9.27 -15.21
CA GLN A 257 5.35 9.60 -16.28
C GLN A 257 6.67 10.12 -15.73
N GLY A 258 6.65 11.02 -14.74
CA GLY A 258 7.85 11.57 -14.11
C GLY A 258 8.69 10.56 -13.32
N ARG A 259 8.11 9.40 -12.95
CA ARG A 259 8.84 8.32 -12.22
C ARG A 259 9.48 7.28 -13.15
N SER A 260 9.16 7.34 -14.43
CA SER A 260 9.64 6.38 -15.45
C SER A 260 10.79 6.93 -16.30
N THR A 261 11.15 8.19 -16.09
CA THR A 261 12.32 8.87 -16.63
C THR A 261 13.42 8.89 -15.58
#